data_7cd21b06b62c4387c15b6d059e4e66bc
#
_entry.id   7cd21b06b62c4387c15b6d059e4e66bc
#
_cell.length_a   1.000
_cell.length_b   1.000
_cell.length_c   1.000
_cell.angle_alpha   90.00
_cell.angle_beta   90.00
_cell.angle_gamma   90.00
#
_symmetry.space_group_name_H-M   'P 1'
#
loop_
_entity.id
_entity.type
_entity.pdbx_description
1 polymer ?
#
loop_
_entity_poly.entity_id
_entity_poly.type
_entity_poly.pdbx_seq_one_letter_code
_entity_poly.pdbx_strand_id
1 'polypeptide(L)'
;MAMQGTVLIDGVAEGKLLRLVEPISFWGGVDPATSRLTDPRHPQHGVAIAGTVLALAAMRGSSSSSAIMLELLARGIAPAALLFGEPDAILSLGVIVGREMGYPVIPVLALAASEQARLPDCVLRIARGGAISAA
;
A
#
# COMPACT_ATOMS: atom_id res chain seq x y z
N MET A 1 4.28 18.64 -9.55
CA MET A 1 4.71 17.43 -10.25
C MET A 1 3.58 16.41 -10.24
N ALA A 2 3.34 15.74 -11.35
CA ALA A 2 2.33 14.71 -11.46
C ALA A 2 2.94 13.46 -12.11
N MET A 3 2.51 12.29 -11.66
CA MET A 3 2.87 10.99 -12.22
C MET A 3 1.62 10.20 -12.53
N GLN A 4 1.74 9.25 -13.45
CA GLN A 4 0.62 8.41 -13.85
C GLN A 4 0.93 6.96 -13.48
N GLY A 5 0.15 6.41 -12.53
CA GLY A 5 0.17 4.99 -12.22
C GLY A 5 -0.79 4.22 -13.12
N THR A 6 -0.54 2.92 -13.28
CA THR A 6 -1.48 2.02 -13.94
C THR A 6 -2.47 1.50 -12.91
N VAL A 7 -3.75 1.73 -13.13
CA VAL A 7 -4.80 1.35 -12.18
C VAL A 7 -4.99 -0.17 -12.14
N LEU A 8 -4.84 -0.74 -10.96
CA LEU A 8 -5.23 -2.13 -10.67
C LEU A 8 -6.58 -2.14 -9.95
N ILE A 9 -6.76 -1.25 -8.97
CA ILE A 9 -8.04 -0.98 -8.31
C ILE A 9 -8.18 0.53 -8.26
N ASP A 10 -9.22 1.08 -8.86
CA ASP A 10 -9.43 2.52 -8.92
C ASP A 10 -9.94 3.08 -7.59
N GLY A 11 -9.65 4.35 -7.37
CA GLY A 11 -10.10 5.06 -6.18
C GLY A 11 -9.37 6.37 -6.01
N VAL A 12 -9.70 7.07 -4.92
CA VAL A 12 -9.06 8.32 -4.53
C VAL A 12 -8.45 8.17 -3.14
N ALA A 13 -7.32 8.82 -2.92
CA ALA A 13 -6.66 8.79 -1.62
C ALA A 13 -5.76 10.01 -1.44
N GLU A 14 -5.48 10.30 -0.18
CA GLU A 14 -4.48 11.29 0.20
C GLU A 14 -3.74 10.75 1.41
N GLY A 15 -2.42 10.82 1.39
CA GLY A 15 -1.61 10.35 2.50
C GLY A 15 -0.14 10.65 2.26
N LYS A 16 0.63 10.62 3.36
CA LYS A 16 2.07 10.80 3.29
C LYS A 16 2.70 9.60 2.58
N LEU A 17 3.64 9.86 1.68
CA LEU A 17 4.40 8.80 1.03
C LEU A 17 5.25 8.04 2.06
N LEU A 18 5.14 6.72 2.02
CA LEU A 18 6.06 5.81 2.73
C LEU A 18 6.61 4.82 1.71
N ARG A 19 7.89 4.98 1.39
CA ARG A 19 8.61 4.02 0.55
C ARG A 19 9.24 2.94 1.43
N LEU A 20 8.89 1.68 1.22
CA LEU A 20 9.61 0.58 1.86
C LEU A 20 10.93 0.34 1.11
N VAL A 21 12.03 0.39 1.85
CA VAL A 21 13.38 0.29 1.28
C VAL A 21 13.78 -1.16 1.00
N GLU A 22 13.06 -2.13 1.56
CA GLU A 22 13.25 -3.57 1.30
C GLU A 22 11.89 -4.25 1.21
N PRO A 23 11.80 -5.37 0.47
CA PRO A 23 10.58 -6.16 0.40
C PRO A 23 10.13 -6.66 1.77
N ILE A 24 8.83 -6.83 1.94
CA ILE A 24 8.23 -7.38 3.16
C ILE A 24 7.09 -8.33 2.77
N SER A 25 6.84 -9.33 3.60
CA SER A 25 5.60 -10.10 3.58
C SER A 25 4.64 -9.49 4.58
N PHE A 26 3.39 -9.26 4.20
CA PHE A 26 2.39 -8.79 5.16
C PHE A 26 2.11 -9.85 6.21
N TRP A 27 2.14 -11.13 5.83
CA TRP A 27 2.08 -12.21 6.80
C TRP A 27 3.36 -12.27 7.63
N GLY A 28 3.26 -11.99 8.91
CA GLY A 28 4.40 -11.97 9.83
C GLY A 28 5.24 -10.70 9.77
N GLY A 29 5.06 -9.85 8.76
CA GLY A 29 5.82 -8.61 8.61
C GLY A 29 5.04 -7.35 8.95
N VAL A 30 3.71 -7.44 9.04
CA VAL A 30 2.84 -6.35 9.45
C VAL A 30 1.94 -6.83 10.58
N ASP A 31 1.89 -6.09 11.69
CA ASP A 31 0.98 -6.37 12.79
C ASP A 31 -0.41 -5.85 12.45
N PRO A 32 -1.43 -6.71 12.28
CA PRO A 32 -2.77 -6.26 11.93
C PRO A 32 -3.46 -5.47 13.05
N ALA A 33 -2.98 -5.53 14.28
CA ALA A 33 -3.54 -4.78 15.39
C ALA A 33 -3.03 -3.35 15.46
N THR A 34 -1.80 -3.09 15.00
CA THR A 34 -1.14 -1.78 15.12
C THR A 34 -0.78 -1.15 13.79
N SER A 35 -0.85 -1.91 12.69
CA SER A 35 -0.38 -1.49 11.36
C SER A 35 1.13 -1.24 11.28
N ARG A 36 1.90 -1.72 12.25
CA ARG A 36 3.35 -1.51 12.29
C ARG A 36 4.10 -2.66 11.65
N LEU A 37 5.24 -2.34 11.05
CA LEU A 37 6.18 -3.35 10.56
C LEU A 37 6.78 -4.08 11.75
N THR A 38 6.64 -5.42 11.76
CA THR A 38 7.05 -6.26 12.90
C THR A 38 8.23 -7.17 12.60
N ASP A 39 8.69 -7.23 11.33
CA ASP A 39 9.90 -7.98 11.02
C ASP A 39 11.11 -7.27 11.63
N PRO A 40 11.78 -7.85 12.65
CA PRO A 40 12.88 -7.18 13.32
C PRO A 40 14.12 -6.99 12.43
N ARG A 41 14.18 -7.68 11.30
CA ARG A 41 15.28 -7.56 10.34
C ARG A 41 15.03 -6.48 9.30
N HIS A 42 13.80 -5.93 9.22
CA HIS A 42 13.50 -4.88 8.27
C HIS A 42 14.05 -3.54 8.78
N PRO A 43 14.70 -2.73 7.91
CA PRO A 43 15.26 -1.43 8.32
C PRO A 43 14.23 -0.46 8.89
N GLN A 44 12.96 -0.60 8.48
CA GLN A 44 11.86 0.27 8.92
C GLN A 44 10.98 -0.39 9.99
N HIS A 45 11.53 -1.35 10.72
CA HIS A 45 10.83 -1.99 11.83
C HIS A 45 10.19 -0.96 12.77
N GLY A 46 8.95 -1.19 13.13
CA GLY A 46 8.19 -0.31 14.03
C GLY A 46 7.46 0.85 13.33
N VAL A 47 7.72 1.10 12.05
CA VAL A 47 7.02 2.13 11.29
C VAL A 47 5.59 1.69 11.01
N ALA A 48 4.63 2.58 11.23
CA ALA A 48 3.23 2.33 10.94
C ALA A 48 2.91 2.66 9.48
N ILE A 49 2.13 1.79 8.81
CA ILE A 49 1.72 1.99 7.43
C ILE A 49 0.32 2.59 7.30
N ALA A 50 -0.40 2.71 8.41
CA ALA A 50 -1.77 3.24 8.41
C ALA A 50 -1.82 4.64 7.79
N GLY A 51 -2.77 4.84 6.88
CA GLY A 51 -3.03 6.15 6.26
C GLY A 51 -1.95 6.66 5.31
N THR A 52 -0.92 5.85 5.03
CA THR A 52 0.16 6.26 4.11
C THR A 52 -0.16 5.87 2.68
N VAL A 53 0.44 6.59 1.72
CA VAL A 53 0.58 6.08 0.36
C VAL A 53 1.81 5.18 0.38
N LEU A 54 1.57 3.86 0.41
CA LEU A 54 2.60 2.87 0.64
C LEU A 54 3.19 2.41 -0.70
N ALA A 55 4.47 2.69 -0.91
CA ALA A 55 5.19 2.30 -2.11
C ALA A 55 6.05 1.07 -1.83
N LEU A 56 5.81 0.02 -2.62
CA LEU A 56 6.43 -1.29 -2.51
C LEU A 56 7.10 -1.60 -3.85
N ALA A 57 8.44 -1.58 -3.91
CA ALA A 57 9.14 -1.91 -5.14
C ALA A 57 8.94 -3.39 -5.50
N ALA A 58 8.97 -4.26 -4.49
CA ALA A 58 8.70 -5.70 -4.61
C ALA A 58 8.08 -6.19 -3.30
N MET A 59 7.47 -7.36 -3.35
CA MET A 59 6.87 -8.02 -2.19
C MET A 59 7.50 -9.39 -1.97
N ARG A 60 7.53 -9.82 -0.71
CA ARG A 60 7.72 -11.23 -0.39
C ARG A 60 6.35 -11.89 -0.35
N GLY A 61 6.14 -12.88 -1.20
CA GLY A 61 4.85 -13.53 -1.34
C GLY A 61 4.47 -14.36 -0.13
N SER A 62 3.19 -14.33 0.22
CA SER A 62 2.52 -15.26 1.12
C SER A 62 1.03 -15.19 0.83
N SER A 63 0.39 -16.33 0.65
CA SER A 63 -1.04 -16.41 0.40
C SER A 63 -1.87 -15.85 1.57
N SER A 64 -1.31 -15.83 2.77
CA SER A 64 -1.97 -15.29 3.97
C SER A 64 -1.91 -13.76 4.06
N SER A 65 -1.16 -13.08 3.19
CA SER A 65 -1.07 -11.62 3.20
C SER A 65 -2.40 -10.95 2.88
N SER A 66 -3.27 -11.59 2.10
CA SER A 66 -4.62 -11.07 1.83
C SER A 66 -5.46 -10.96 3.10
N ALA A 67 -5.32 -11.91 4.02
CA ALA A 67 -6.04 -11.88 5.30
C ALA A 67 -5.55 -10.72 6.19
N ILE A 68 -4.26 -10.43 6.19
CA ILE A 68 -3.70 -9.30 6.92
C ILE A 68 -4.23 -7.98 6.34
N MET A 69 -4.22 -7.83 5.02
CA MET A 69 -4.76 -6.63 4.37
C MET A 69 -6.25 -6.45 4.71
N LEU A 70 -7.02 -7.53 4.65
CA LEU A 70 -8.45 -7.50 4.96
C LEU A 70 -8.68 -7.04 6.41
N GLU A 71 -7.90 -7.53 7.35
CA GLU A 71 -8.01 -7.13 8.76
C GLU A 71 -7.64 -5.67 8.97
N LEU A 72 -6.60 -5.17 8.30
CA LEU A 72 -6.24 -3.76 8.36
C LEU A 72 -7.39 -2.87 7.85
N LEU A 73 -8.02 -3.26 6.76
CA LEU A 73 -9.17 -2.55 6.21
C LEU A 73 -10.36 -2.56 7.18
N ALA A 74 -10.64 -3.72 7.78
CA ALA A 74 -11.73 -3.85 8.75
C ALA A 74 -11.52 -2.99 9.98
N ARG A 75 -10.26 -2.83 10.42
CA ARG A 75 -9.90 -2.03 11.59
C ARG A 75 -9.73 -0.54 11.28
N GLY A 76 -9.76 -0.14 10.01
CA GLY A 76 -9.56 1.25 9.62
C GLY A 76 -8.12 1.75 9.75
N ILE A 77 -7.15 0.83 9.75
CA ILE A 77 -5.71 1.14 9.87
C ILE A 77 -4.90 0.64 8.67
N ALA A 78 -5.56 0.46 7.53
CA ALA A 78 -4.88 0.14 6.27
C ALA A 78 -4.13 1.37 5.72
N PRO A 79 -3.19 1.17 4.79
CA PRO A 79 -2.66 2.26 4.00
C PRO A 79 -3.77 3.02 3.29
N ALA A 80 -3.54 4.28 2.95
CA ALA A 80 -4.47 5.06 2.13
C ALA A 80 -4.48 4.58 0.68
N ALA A 81 -3.34 4.08 0.20
CA ALA A 81 -3.17 3.56 -1.15
C ALA A 81 -1.96 2.64 -1.22
N LEU A 82 -1.91 1.78 -2.24
CA LEU A 82 -0.77 0.92 -2.53
C LEU A 82 -0.21 1.25 -3.91
N LEU A 83 1.12 1.41 -3.97
CA LEU A 83 1.86 1.55 -5.22
C LEU A 83 2.79 0.35 -5.36
N PHE A 84 2.55 -0.49 -6.35
CA PHE A 84 3.34 -1.70 -6.59
C PHE A 84 4.33 -1.51 -7.73
N GLY A 85 5.61 -1.73 -7.46
CA GLY A 85 6.61 -1.85 -8.53
C GLY A 85 6.39 -3.14 -9.33
N GLU A 86 6.08 -4.22 -8.63
CA GLU A 86 5.63 -5.48 -9.20
C GLU A 86 4.22 -5.77 -8.68
N PRO A 87 3.20 -5.88 -9.56
CA PRO A 87 1.84 -6.14 -9.12
C PRO A 87 1.73 -7.40 -8.25
N ASP A 88 1.01 -7.29 -7.16
CA ASP A 88 0.77 -8.38 -6.22
C ASP A 88 -0.72 -8.70 -6.16
N ALA A 89 -1.10 -9.85 -6.69
CA ALA A 89 -2.49 -10.27 -6.77
C ALA A 89 -3.06 -10.61 -5.39
N ILE A 90 -2.23 -11.03 -4.44
CA ILE A 90 -2.69 -11.47 -3.12
C ILE A 90 -3.13 -10.29 -2.28
N LEU A 91 -2.34 -9.22 -2.22
CA LEU A 91 -2.76 -7.99 -1.52
C LEU A 91 -3.94 -7.34 -2.21
N SER A 92 -3.94 -7.31 -3.55
CA SER A 92 -5.07 -6.77 -4.31
C SER A 92 -6.35 -7.55 -4.03
N LEU A 93 -6.26 -8.88 -3.89
CA LEU A 93 -7.40 -9.72 -3.53
C LEU A 93 -7.97 -9.32 -2.17
N GLY A 94 -7.12 -9.02 -1.19
CA GLY A 94 -7.58 -8.56 0.12
C GLY A 94 -8.40 -7.27 0.04
N VAL A 95 -8.00 -6.34 -0.82
CA VAL A 95 -8.75 -5.09 -1.06
C VAL A 95 -10.09 -5.39 -1.75
N ILE A 96 -10.10 -6.28 -2.74
CA ILE A 96 -11.32 -6.66 -3.47
C ILE A 96 -12.32 -7.34 -2.53
N VAL A 97 -11.86 -8.28 -1.71
CA VAL A 97 -12.72 -8.96 -0.72
C VAL A 97 -13.26 -7.96 0.29
N GLY A 98 -12.43 -7.02 0.75
CA GLY A 98 -12.86 -5.96 1.64
C GLY A 98 -13.98 -5.10 1.04
N ARG A 99 -13.90 -4.79 -0.25
CA ARG A 99 -14.96 -4.07 -0.96
C ARG A 99 -16.28 -4.85 -0.92
N GLU A 100 -16.22 -6.15 -1.17
CA GLU A 100 -17.43 -7.01 -1.12
C GLU A 100 -18.01 -7.07 0.30
N MET A 101 -17.18 -6.91 1.33
CA MET A 101 -17.62 -6.88 2.72
C MET A 101 -18.06 -5.49 3.20
N GLY A 102 -18.02 -4.48 2.34
CA GLY A 102 -18.40 -3.11 2.69
C GLY A 102 -17.32 -2.29 3.38
N TYR A 103 -16.08 -2.75 3.40
CA TYR A 103 -14.96 -1.98 3.93
C TYR A 103 -14.50 -0.91 2.93
N PRO A 104 -13.84 0.16 3.39
CA PRO A 104 -13.31 1.18 2.48
C PRO A 104 -12.40 0.60 1.41
N VAL A 105 -12.57 1.05 0.17
CA VAL A 105 -11.71 0.65 -0.95
C VAL A 105 -10.55 1.62 -1.05
N ILE A 106 -9.33 1.09 -1.05
CA ILE A 106 -8.14 1.89 -1.28
C ILE A 106 -7.66 1.70 -2.72
N PRO A 107 -7.18 2.75 -3.39
CA PRO A 107 -6.63 2.59 -4.73
C PRO A 107 -5.34 1.76 -4.71
N VAL A 108 -5.19 0.92 -5.73
CA VAL A 108 -3.99 0.10 -5.94
C VAL A 108 -3.49 0.38 -7.34
N LEU A 109 -2.26 0.87 -7.44
CA LEU A 109 -1.65 1.26 -8.71
C LEU A 109 -0.35 0.50 -8.92
N ALA A 110 -0.05 0.20 -10.17
CA ALA A 110 1.30 -0.22 -10.58
C ALA A 110 2.10 1.04 -10.93
N LEU A 111 3.29 1.16 -10.37
CA LEU A 111 4.21 2.25 -10.64
C LEU A 111 5.63 1.71 -10.47
N ALA A 112 6.42 1.74 -11.54
CA ALA A 112 7.76 1.18 -11.54
C ALA A 112 8.62 1.72 -10.38
N ALA A 113 9.50 0.89 -9.84
CA ALA A 113 10.36 1.27 -8.70
C ALA A 113 11.17 2.54 -9.00
N SER A 114 11.66 2.70 -10.24
CA SER A 114 12.38 3.90 -10.66
C SER A 114 11.52 5.16 -10.59
N GLU A 115 10.24 5.05 -10.88
CA GLU A 115 9.30 6.17 -10.77
C GLU A 115 8.89 6.42 -9.32
N GLN A 116 8.74 5.36 -8.51
CA GLN A 116 8.51 5.50 -7.07
C GLN A 116 9.63 6.30 -6.40
N ALA A 117 10.87 6.07 -6.82
CA ALA A 117 12.04 6.77 -6.26
C ALA A 117 12.02 8.27 -6.57
N ARG A 118 11.30 8.68 -7.61
CA ARG A 118 11.19 10.09 -8.03
C ARG A 118 10.03 10.84 -7.37
N LEU A 119 9.17 10.15 -6.63
CA LEU A 119 8.07 10.81 -5.91
C LEU A 119 8.62 11.68 -4.79
N PRO A 120 8.05 12.86 -4.55
CA PRO A 120 8.50 13.72 -3.45
C PRO A 120 8.09 13.14 -2.09
N ASP A 121 8.92 13.34 -1.08
CA ASP A 121 8.64 12.93 0.30
C ASP A 121 7.66 13.89 0.97
N CYS A 122 6.41 13.80 0.59
CA CYS A 122 5.35 14.69 1.07
C CYS A 122 4.01 13.95 1.09
N VAL A 123 2.96 14.66 1.44
CA VAL A 123 1.61 14.16 1.30
C VAL A 123 1.27 14.12 -0.20
N LEU A 124 0.84 12.97 -0.66
CA LEU A 124 0.45 12.73 -2.05
C LEU A 124 -1.06 12.60 -2.16
N ARG A 125 -1.58 13.01 -3.31
CA ARG A 125 -2.98 12.82 -3.70
C ARG A 125 -3.03 11.86 -4.88
N ILE A 126 -3.92 10.87 -4.79
CA ILE A 126 -4.21 9.95 -5.89
C ILE A 126 -5.63 10.25 -6.36
N ALA A 127 -5.76 10.56 -7.63
CA ALA A 127 -7.05 10.81 -8.28
C ALA A 127 -7.53 9.55 -8.99
N ARG A 128 -8.82 9.49 -9.27
CA ARG A 128 -9.36 8.44 -10.12
C ARG A 128 -8.63 8.44 -11.46
N GLY A 129 -8.37 7.25 -11.99
CA GLY A 129 -7.58 7.07 -13.20
C GLY A 129 -6.08 6.96 -12.95
N GLY A 130 -5.62 7.09 -11.70
CA GLY A 130 -4.24 6.78 -11.32
C GLY A 130 -3.27 7.96 -11.36
N ALA A 131 -3.74 9.19 -11.48
CA ALA A 131 -2.87 10.36 -11.40
C ALA A 131 -2.38 10.56 -9.95
N ILE A 132 -1.08 10.76 -9.79
CA ILE A 132 -0.42 10.98 -8.49
C ILE A 132 0.21 12.36 -8.51
N SER A 133 -0.11 13.17 -7.52
CA SER A 133 0.43 14.53 -7.39
C SER A 133 0.69 14.89 -5.93
N ALA A 134 1.52 15.92 -5.71
CA ALA A 134 1.67 16.49 -4.39
C ALA A 134 0.35 17.16 -3.97
N ALA A 135 -0.04 16.91 -2.74
CA ALA A 135 -1.25 17.48 -2.19
C ALA A 135 -1.07 18.96 -1.81
#